data_724edaaf482c15b248b9a701b9556f0e
#
_entry.id   724edaaf482c15b248b9a701b9556f0e
#
_cell.length_a   1.000
_cell.length_b   1.000
_cell.length_c   1.000
_cell.angle_alpha   90.00
_cell.angle_beta   90.00
_cell.angle_gamma   90.00
#
_symmetry.space_group_name_H-M   'P 1'
#
loop_
_entity.id
_entity.type
_entity.pdbx_description
1 polymer ?
#
loop_
_entity_poly.entity_id
_entity_poly.type
_entity_poly.pdbx_seq_one_letter_code
_entity_poly.pdbx_strand_id
1 'polypeptide(L)'
;MDEIKFSLDTFYALMSGALVMWMAAGFTMLEAGLVQKKDVSEIVTKNLGLYSIACIMYLTCGFVLMYPGGAIIDGIIPAIGTSLGLSTSLPNEEIGMPYGMDYSQQADFFFQVVFVATAMSIVSGAVAGRMKLLPFFIFAIVLTGFIYPVQGYWNWGGGFLSSGGYSDYAGSGTVHLCGAAAALAIVTVLGPRMGKYNADGTTNAMPGSNIPIAALGAWILWLGWFGFNGGSELVVSSEASAVAVLSLIHISEPTR
;
A
#
# COMPACT_ATOMS: atom_id res chain seq x y z
N MET A 1 -18.14 -23.08 -16.04
CA MET A 1 -18.52 -21.77 -15.44
C MET A 1 -17.45 -21.33 -14.44
N ASP A 2 -16.91 -22.25 -13.68
CA ASP A 2 -15.90 -21.95 -12.64
C ASP A 2 -14.56 -21.48 -13.24
N GLU A 3 -14.09 -22.06 -14.34
CA GLU A 3 -12.89 -21.60 -15.07
C GLU A 3 -13.01 -20.14 -15.58
N ILE A 4 -14.21 -19.75 -16.03
CA ILE A 4 -14.45 -18.38 -16.51
C ILE A 4 -14.43 -17.40 -15.33
N LYS A 5 -15.04 -17.77 -14.21
CA LYS A 5 -14.99 -16.95 -12.98
C LYS A 5 -13.57 -16.80 -12.49
N PHE A 6 -12.85 -17.91 -12.33
CA PHE A 6 -11.44 -17.92 -11.94
C PHE A 6 -10.59 -17.02 -12.84
N SER A 7 -10.75 -17.14 -14.17
CA SER A 7 -9.99 -16.35 -15.14
C SER A 7 -10.35 -14.86 -15.03
N LEU A 8 -11.64 -14.54 -14.89
CA LEU A 8 -12.13 -13.17 -14.78
C LEU A 8 -11.65 -12.49 -13.50
N ASP A 9 -11.77 -13.16 -12.37
CA ASP A 9 -11.37 -12.61 -11.07
C ASP A 9 -9.83 -12.53 -10.95
N THR A 10 -9.10 -13.50 -11.51
CA THR A 10 -7.63 -13.41 -11.64
C THR A 10 -7.20 -12.21 -12.48
N PHE A 11 -7.83 -12.01 -13.64
CA PHE A 11 -7.56 -10.86 -14.50
C PHE A 11 -7.93 -9.54 -13.79
N TYR A 12 -9.05 -9.52 -13.08
CA TYR A 12 -9.48 -8.37 -12.31
C TYR A 12 -8.47 -7.98 -11.22
N ALA A 13 -7.98 -8.96 -10.45
CA ALA A 13 -6.95 -8.74 -9.44
C ALA A 13 -5.64 -8.19 -10.05
N LEU A 14 -5.21 -8.74 -11.20
CA LEU A 14 -4.02 -8.27 -11.90
C LEU A 14 -4.18 -6.82 -12.41
N MET A 15 -5.30 -6.50 -13.04
CA MET A 15 -5.57 -5.16 -13.56
C MET A 15 -5.71 -4.14 -12.43
N SER A 16 -6.39 -4.51 -11.36
CA SER A 16 -6.51 -3.68 -10.16
C SER A 16 -5.13 -3.43 -9.50
N GLY A 17 -4.33 -4.48 -9.37
CA GLY A 17 -2.95 -4.36 -8.90
C GLY A 17 -2.09 -3.45 -9.80
N ALA A 18 -2.23 -3.53 -11.12
CA ALA A 18 -1.53 -2.65 -12.05
C ALA A 18 -1.93 -1.17 -11.88
N LEU A 19 -3.21 -0.89 -11.65
CA LEU A 19 -3.69 0.47 -11.35
C LEU A 19 -3.12 1.00 -10.03
N VAL A 20 -3.06 0.15 -8.99
CA VAL A 20 -2.42 0.52 -7.72
C VAL A 20 -0.91 0.67 -7.87
N MET A 21 -0.24 -0.19 -8.65
CA MET A 21 1.18 -0.02 -8.97
C MET A 21 1.43 1.34 -9.62
N TRP A 22 0.54 1.79 -10.49
CA TRP A 22 0.61 3.10 -11.14
C TRP A 22 0.54 4.26 -10.13
N MET A 23 -0.07 4.06 -8.96
CA MET A 23 -0.04 5.05 -7.87
C MET A 23 1.38 5.33 -7.37
N ALA A 24 2.33 4.41 -7.49
CA ALA A 24 3.73 4.68 -7.15
C ALA A 24 4.33 5.80 -8.02
N ALA A 25 3.98 5.85 -9.31
CA ALA A 25 4.32 6.98 -10.18
C ALA A 25 3.60 8.26 -9.72
N GLY A 26 2.35 8.17 -9.31
CA GLY A 26 1.57 9.27 -8.76
C GLY A 26 2.22 9.88 -7.50
N PHE A 27 2.60 9.05 -6.52
CA PHE A 27 3.34 9.50 -5.33
C PHE A 27 4.68 10.17 -5.73
N THR A 28 5.43 9.55 -6.64
CA THR A 28 6.70 10.11 -7.11
C THR A 28 6.51 11.51 -7.69
N MET A 29 5.52 11.72 -8.56
CA MET A 29 5.25 13.01 -9.19
C MET A 29 4.72 14.04 -8.19
N LEU A 30 3.78 13.63 -7.32
CA LEU A 30 3.22 14.48 -6.28
C LEU A 30 4.32 14.99 -5.33
N GLU A 31 5.11 14.07 -4.78
CA GLU A 31 6.19 14.42 -3.86
C GLU A 31 7.28 15.25 -4.54
N ALA A 32 7.74 14.86 -5.74
CA ALA A 32 8.74 15.60 -6.51
C ALA A 32 8.28 17.03 -6.80
N GLY A 33 6.99 17.23 -7.10
CA GLY A 33 6.42 18.55 -7.33
C GLY A 33 6.31 19.41 -6.07
N LEU A 34 6.11 18.80 -4.90
CA LEU A 34 5.90 19.50 -3.62
C LEU A 34 7.17 19.76 -2.81
N VAL A 35 8.27 19.05 -3.08
CA VAL A 35 9.57 19.32 -2.42
C VAL A 35 10.33 20.44 -3.11
N GLN A 36 11.37 20.96 -2.44
CA GLN A 36 12.27 21.92 -3.06
C GLN A 36 13.04 21.30 -4.23
N LYS A 37 13.40 22.10 -5.24
CA LYS A 37 14.08 21.63 -6.46
C LYS A 37 15.34 20.77 -6.19
N LYS A 38 16.08 21.09 -5.13
CA LYS A 38 17.30 20.34 -4.72
C LYS A 38 17.00 18.92 -4.25
N ASP A 39 15.78 18.65 -3.77
CA ASP A 39 15.38 17.38 -3.15
C ASP A 39 14.68 16.43 -4.15
N VAL A 40 14.38 16.91 -5.38
CA VAL A 40 13.62 16.14 -6.39
C VAL A 40 14.29 14.82 -6.74
N SER A 41 15.60 14.83 -6.99
CA SER A 41 16.36 13.62 -7.34
C SER A 41 16.31 12.58 -6.22
N GLU A 42 16.41 13.03 -4.96
CA GLU A 42 16.28 12.13 -3.80
C GLU A 42 14.91 11.51 -3.72
N ILE A 43 13.85 12.27 -3.97
CA ILE A 43 12.46 11.77 -3.98
C ILE A 43 12.25 10.69 -5.03
N VAL A 44 12.72 10.91 -6.26
CA VAL A 44 12.62 9.91 -7.32
C VAL A 44 13.34 8.62 -6.92
N THR A 45 14.58 8.74 -6.41
CA THR A 45 15.37 7.58 -5.94
C THR A 45 14.68 6.86 -4.79
N LYS A 46 14.11 7.60 -3.83
CA LYS A 46 13.36 7.05 -2.70
C LYS A 46 12.17 6.22 -3.18
N ASN A 47 11.34 6.76 -4.06
CA ASN A 47 10.12 6.10 -4.50
C ASN A 47 10.42 4.83 -5.32
N LEU A 48 11.41 4.85 -6.21
CA LEU A 48 11.86 3.65 -6.92
C LEU A 48 12.42 2.60 -5.95
N GLY A 49 13.27 3.03 -5.00
CA GLY A 49 13.89 2.14 -4.04
C GLY A 49 12.89 1.51 -3.06
N LEU A 50 11.96 2.31 -2.51
CA LEU A 50 10.94 1.78 -1.59
C LEU A 50 10.03 0.75 -2.26
N TYR A 51 9.64 0.98 -3.52
CA TYR A 51 8.81 0.04 -4.26
C TYR A 51 9.53 -1.30 -4.47
N SER A 52 10.80 -1.25 -4.90
CA SER A 52 11.63 -2.45 -5.07
C SER A 52 11.83 -3.19 -3.74
N ILE A 53 12.10 -2.46 -2.65
CA ILE A 53 12.25 -3.04 -1.30
C ILE A 53 10.94 -3.70 -0.86
N ALA A 54 9.79 -3.03 -1.05
CA ALA A 54 8.49 -3.60 -0.70
C ALA A 54 8.24 -4.93 -1.44
N CYS A 55 8.50 -4.98 -2.74
CA CYS A 55 8.37 -6.21 -3.53
C CYS A 55 9.26 -7.34 -3.00
N ILE A 56 10.53 -7.06 -2.71
CA ILE A 56 11.49 -8.06 -2.22
C ILE A 56 11.08 -8.53 -0.81
N MET A 57 10.80 -7.62 0.09
CA MET A 57 10.47 -7.95 1.48
C MET A 57 9.14 -8.69 1.60
N TYR A 58 8.14 -8.27 0.83
CA TYR A 58 6.85 -8.96 0.84
C TYR A 58 6.94 -10.35 0.21
N LEU A 59 7.73 -10.52 -0.87
CA LEU A 59 8.01 -11.83 -1.48
C LEU A 59 8.80 -12.76 -0.54
N THR A 60 9.76 -12.23 0.21
CA THR A 60 10.60 -13.07 1.07
C THR A 60 9.88 -13.57 2.32
N CYS A 61 9.11 -12.72 2.98
CA CYS A 61 8.45 -13.06 4.24
C CYS A 61 7.07 -12.40 4.46
N GLY A 62 6.83 -11.22 3.88
CA GLY A 62 5.67 -10.40 4.23
C GLY A 62 4.33 -11.06 3.92
N PHE A 63 4.18 -11.70 2.76
CA PHE A 63 2.91 -12.31 2.37
C PHE A 63 2.51 -13.44 3.33
N VAL A 64 3.44 -14.32 3.70
CA VAL A 64 3.17 -15.41 4.65
C VAL A 64 2.95 -14.89 6.08
N LEU A 65 3.59 -13.77 6.46
CA LEU A 65 3.30 -13.12 7.75
C LEU A 65 1.89 -12.52 7.78
N MET A 66 1.42 -12.00 6.66
CA MET A 66 0.09 -11.41 6.57
C MET A 66 -1.02 -12.46 6.48
N TYR A 67 -0.76 -13.54 5.76
CA TYR A 67 -1.68 -14.68 5.55
C TYR A 67 -1.03 -15.98 6.01
N PRO A 68 -0.83 -16.15 7.33
CA PRO A 68 -0.10 -17.30 7.85
C PRO A 68 -0.98 -18.55 7.87
N GLY A 69 -0.36 -19.72 7.65
CA GLY A 69 -0.98 -21.02 7.91
C GLY A 69 -1.10 -21.37 9.41
N GLY A 70 -0.75 -20.45 10.30
CA GLY A 70 -0.80 -20.60 11.76
C GLY A 70 -0.29 -19.36 12.48
N ALA A 71 -0.21 -19.40 13.81
CA ALA A 71 0.24 -18.27 14.62
C ALA A 71 1.18 -18.71 15.75
N ILE A 72 2.14 -17.85 16.12
CA ILE A 72 2.95 -17.99 17.34
C ILE A 72 2.11 -17.59 18.56
N ILE A 73 1.39 -16.46 18.43
CA ILE A 73 0.37 -16.05 19.40
C ILE A 73 -0.89 -15.79 18.58
N ASP A 74 -1.91 -16.60 18.84
CA ASP A 74 -3.14 -16.57 18.06
C ASP A 74 -3.76 -15.17 17.99
N GLY A 75 -4.11 -14.78 16.78
CA GLY A 75 -4.65 -13.46 16.47
C GLY A 75 -3.67 -12.29 16.57
N ILE A 76 -2.48 -12.43 17.15
CA ILE A 76 -1.55 -11.32 17.45
C ILE A 76 -0.24 -11.45 16.70
N ILE A 77 0.44 -12.61 16.79
CA ILE A 77 1.75 -12.84 16.17
C ILE A 77 1.62 -13.99 15.18
N PRO A 78 1.72 -13.74 13.87
CA PRO A 78 1.64 -14.77 12.85
C PRO A 78 2.84 -15.73 12.91
N ALA A 79 2.67 -16.92 12.38
CA ALA A 79 3.79 -17.84 12.15
C ALA A 79 4.78 -17.24 11.13
N ILE A 80 6.07 -17.47 11.37
CA ILE A 80 7.13 -17.03 10.46
C ILE A 80 7.28 -18.05 9.33
N GLY A 81 7.37 -17.55 8.10
CA GLY A 81 7.55 -18.37 6.91
C GLY A 81 8.14 -17.59 5.75
N THR A 82 8.16 -18.19 4.58
CA THR A 82 8.61 -17.57 3.34
C THR A 82 7.55 -17.70 2.24
N SER A 83 7.39 -16.67 1.43
CA SER A 83 6.49 -16.64 0.28
C SER A 83 7.15 -17.14 -1.03
N LEU A 84 8.40 -17.62 -0.94
CA LEU A 84 9.09 -18.19 -2.08
C LEU A 84 8.45 -19.55 -2.41
N GLY A 85 7.74 -19.67 -3.49
CA GLY A 85 7.06 -20.89 -3.90
C GLY A 85 5.54 -20.78 -3.97
N LEU A 86 5.02 -19.56 -4.02
CA LEU A 86 3.60 -19.32 -4.28
C LEU A 86 3.15 -20.03 -5.57
N SER A 87 2.02 -20.74 -5.49
CA SER A 87 1.47 -21.45 -6.64
C SER A 87 0.74 -20.51 -7.61
N THR A 88 0.90 -20.76 -8.91
CA THR A 88 0.17 -20.02 -9.95
C THR A 88 -1.25 -20.51 -10.18
N SER A 89 -1.50 -21.78 -9.83
CA SER A 89 -2.68 -22.53 -10.27
C SER A 89 -3.62 -22.94 -9.15
N LEU A 90 -3.28 -22.64 -7.89
CA LEU A 90 -4.14 -22.96 -6.76
C LEU A 90 -5.08 -21.81 -6.41
N PRO A 91 -6.35 -22.08 -6.13
CA PRO A 91 -7.25 -21.16 -5.50
C PRO A 91 -6.74 -20.71 -4.12
N ASN A 92 -7.12 -19.51 -3.69
CA ASN A 92 -6.68 -18.96 -2.41
C ASN A 92 -7.14 -19.76 -1.19
N GLU A 93 -8.21 -20.56 -1.31
CA GLU A 93 -8.69 -21.43 -0.23
C GLU A 93 -7.65 -22.47 0.21
N GLU A 94 -6.80 -22.95 -0.69
CA GLU A 94 -5.78 -23.97 -0.37
C GLU A 94 -4.62 -23.45 0.48
N ILE A 95 -4.50 -22.13 0.64
CA ILE A 95 -3.45 -21.49 1.44
C ILE A 95 -3.97 -20.88 2.74
N GLY A 96 -5.21 -21.16 3.12
CA GLY A 96 -5.80 -20.65 4.36
C GLY A 96 -6.19 -19.18 4.32
N MET A 97 -6.37 -18.60 3.15
CA MET A 97 -6.94 -17.25 3.02
C MET A 97 -8.39 -17.25 3.52
N PRO A 98 -8.78 -16.30 4.42
CA PRO A 98 -10.05 -16.34 5.14
C PRO A 98 -11.30 -16.06 4.27
N TYR A 99 -11.17 -15.86 2.97
CA TYR A 99 -12.22 -15.28 2.14
C TYR A 99 -12.77 -16.17 1.01
N GLY A 100 -12.35 -17.44 0.92
CA GLY A 100 -12.90 -18.37 -0.09
C GLY A 100 -12.87 -17.83 -1.53
N MET A 101 -11.77 -17.14 -1.89
CA MET A 101 -11.67 -16.46 -3.17
C MET A 101 -11.08 -17.37 -4.20
N ASP A 102 -11.82 -17.56 -5.26
CA ASP A 102 -11.53 -18.52 -6.32
C ASP A 102 -10.75 -17.87 -7.46
N TYR A 103 -9.57 -17.26 -7.14
CA TYR A 103 -8.65 -16.68 -8.12
C TYR A 103 -7.18 -16.97 -7.76
N SER A 104 -6.25 -16.67 -8.69
CA SER A 104 -4.84 -17.03 -8.58
C SER A 104 -4.15 -16.39 -7.36
N GLN A 105 -3.47 -17.22 -6.56
CA GLN A 105 -2.62 -16.78 -5.44
C GLN A 105 -1.55 -15.77 -5.86
N GLN A 106 -0.96 -15.93 -7.03
CA GLN A 106 0.05 -14.98 -7.52
C GLN A 106 -0.58 -13.63 -7.91
N ALA A 107 -1.82 -13.65 -8.42
CA ALA A 107 -2.54 -12.41 -8.69
C ALA A 107 -2.89 -11.68 -7.38
N ASP A 108 -3.28 -12.42 -6.34
CA ASP A 108 -3.47 -11.87 -5.00
C ASP A 108 -2.18 -11.30 -4.43
N PHE A 109 -1.08 -12.06 -4.48
CA PHE A 109 0.23 -11.55 -4.06
C PHE A 109 0.58 -10.23 -4.76
N PHE A 110 0.40 -10.16 -6.07
CA PHE A 110 0.67 -8.93 -6.83
C PHE A 110 -0.25 -7.78 -6.40
N PHE A 111 -1.53 -8.05 -6.19
CA PHE A 111 -2.49 -7.07 -5.70
C PHE A 111 -2.11 -6.58 -4.29
N GLN A 112 -1.71 -7.47 -3.39
CA GLN A 112 -1.34 -7.12 -2.02
C GLN A 112 0.00 -6.37 -1.90
N VAL A 113 1.02 -6.74 -2.69
CA VAL A 113 2.34 -6.10 -2.59
C VAL A 113 2.31 -4.61 -2.94
N VAL A 114 1.42 -4.20 -3.83
CA VAL A 114 1.30 -2.78 -4.20
C VAL A 114 0.66 -1.95 -3.10
N PHE A 115 -0.14 -2.56 -2.21
CA PHE A 115 -0.65 -1.92 -0.99
C PHE A 115 0.44 -1.75 0.06
N VAL A 116 1.31 -2.73 0.21
CA VAL A 116 2.51 -2.64 1.07
C VAL A 116 3.38 -1.46 0.64
N ALA A 117 3.66 -1.36 -0.66
CA ALA A 117 4.42 -0.25 -1.22
C ALA A 117 3.72 1.10 -0.99
N THR A 118 2.39 1.14 -1.11
CA THR A 118 1.57 2.35 -0.85
C THR A 118 1.71 2.83 0.60
N ALA A 119 1.65 1.94 1.59
CA ALA A 119 1.86 2.30 2.99
C ALA A 119 3.23 2.97 3.21
N MET A 120 4.28 2.46 2.58
CA MET A 120 5.62 3.07 2.65
C MET A 120 5.71 4.38 1.87
N SER A 121 4.95 4.55 0.78
CA SER A 121 4.87 5.81 0.03
C SER A 121 4.26 6.94 0.87
N ILE A 122 3.30 6.65 1.75
CA ILE A 122 2.75 7.62 2.70
C ILE A 122 3.86 8.14 3.64
N VAL A 123 4.74 7.25 4.11
CA VAL A 123 5.91 7.64 4.92
C VAL A 123 6.88 8.49 4.11
N SER A 124 7.13 8.15 2.84
CA SER A 124 8.06 8.88 1.97
C SER A 124 7.72 10.37 1.90
N GLY A 125 6.47 10.72 1.67
CA GLY A 125 6.00 12.10 1.61
C GLY A 125 6.20 12.85 2.94
N ALA A 126 5.92 12.21 4.06
CA ALA A 126 6.07 12.82 5.38
C ALA A 126 7.54 13.14 5.73
N VAL A 127 8.48 12.30 5.31
CA VAL A 127 9.92 12.48 5.63
C VAL A 127 10.70 13.19 4.52
N ALA A 128 10.04 13.60 3.45
CA ALA A 128 10.65 14.30 2.33
C ALA A 128 11.44 15.55 2.78
N GLY A 129 12.69 15.67 2.33
CA GLY A 129 13.58 16.77 2.70
C GLY A 129 14.03 16.80 4.18
N ARG A 130 13.89 15.71 4.93
CA ARG A 130 14.34 15.60 6.35
C ARG A 130 15.07 14.30 6.68
N MET A 131 14.87 13.22 5.94
CA MET A 131 15.46 11.92 6.23
C MET A 131 16.46 11.54 5.15
N LYS A 132 17.65 11.09 5.55
CA LYS A 132 18.67 10.59 4.63
C LYS A 132 18.21 9.29 3.97
N LEU A 133 18.71 9.03 2.77
CA LEU A 133 18.28 7.91 1.92
C LEU A 133 18.51 6.54 2.57
N LEU A 134 19.70 6.28 3.15
CA LEU A 134 20.01 4.97 3.75
C LEU A 134 19.11 4.63 4.96
N PRO A 135 18.94 5.50 5.98
CA PRO A 135 17.98 5.26 7.05
C PRO A 135 16.55 5.05 6.54
N PHE A 136 16.13 5.75 5.48
CA PHE A 136 14.83 5.55 4.87
C PHE A 136 14.68 4.13 4.29
N PHE A 137 15.68 3.61 3.59
CA PHE A 137 15.62 2.26 3.06
C PHE A 137 15.65 1.18 4.13
N ILE A 138 16.43 1.39 5.21
CA ILE A 138 16.41 0.48 6.37
C ILE A 138 15.01 0.45 6.97
N PHE A 139 14.38 1.61 7.15
CA PHE A 139 13.01 1.69 7.64
C PHE A 139 12.02 1.02 6.68
N ALA A 140 12.18 1.20 5.36
CA ALA A 140 11.36 0.54 4.36
C ALA A 140 11.41 -1.00 4.49
N ILE A 141 12.60 -1.59 4.70
CA ILE A 141 12.77 -3.03 4.94
C ILE A 141 11.94 -3.46 6.16
N VAL A 142 12.03 -2.73 7.27
CA VAL A 142 11.32 -3.08 8.50
C VAL A 142 9.81 -2.90 8.36
N LEU A 143 9.37 -1.78 7.77
CA LEU A 143 7.94 -1.53 7.59
C LEU A 143 7.31 -2.55 6.65
N THR A 144 7.89 -2.77 5.48
CA THR A 144 7.28 -3.58 4.42
C THR A 144 7.44 -5.08 4.64
N GLY A 145 8.50 -5.50 5.35
CA GLY A 145 8.75 -6.90 5.66
C GLY A 145 8.07 -7.40 6.93
N PHE A 146 7.87 -6.52 7.91
CA PHE A 146 7.43 -6.97 9.24
C PHE A 146 6.26 -6.16 9.79
N ILE A 147 6.37 -4.84 9.95
CA ILE A 147 5.33 -4.04 10.64
C ILE A 147 4.01 -4.11 9.89
N TYR A 148 4.03 -3.80 8.59
CA TYR A 148 2.83 -3.84 7.76
C TYR A 148 2.22 -5.24 7.67
N PRO A 149 2.97 -6.32 7.37
CA PRO A 149 2.39 -7.66 7.30
C PRO A 149 1.79 -8.14 8.62
N VAL A 150 2.45 -7.89 9.76
CA VAL A 150 1.94 -8.30 11.07
C VAL A 150 0.66 -7.56 11.43
N GLN A 151 0.60 -6.24 11.20
CA GLN A 151 -0.65 -5.50 11.47
C GLN A 151 -1.73 -5.82 10.43
N GLY A 152 -1.36 -6.15 9.19
CA GLY A 152 -2.28 -6.64 8.17
C GLY A 152 -2.89 -8.00 8.54
N TYR A 153 -2.10 -8.87 9.17
CA TYR A 153 -2.61 -10.11 9.76
C TYR A 153 -3.74 -9.86 10.76
N TRP A 154 -3.63 -8.83 11.61
CA TRP A 154 -4.65 -8.54 12.62
C TRP A 154 -6.06 -8.35 12.05
N ASN A 155 -6.16 -7.83 10.84
CA ASN A 155 -7.44 -7.61 10.15
C ASN A 155 -7.62 -8.58 8.97
N TRP A 156 -6.89 -8.38 7.89
CA TRP A 156 -7.09 -9.14 6.64
C TRP A 156 -6.62 -10.59 6.72
N GLY A 157 -5.65 -10.89 7.56
CA GLY A 157 -5.15 -12.24 7.81
C GLY A 157 -5.92 -13.04 8.86
N GLY A 158 -7.09 -12.55 9.34
CA GLY A 158 -7.95 -13.27 10.29
C GLY A 158 -7.51 -13.16 11.75
N GLY A 159 -6.68 -12.18 12.12
CA GLY A 159 -6.22 -11.96 13.49
C GLY A 159 -7.29 -11.33 14.41
N PHE A 160 -6.85 -10.77 15.55
CA PHE A 160 -7.75 -10.34 16.64
C PHE A 160 -8.70 -9.20 16.25
N LEU A 161 -8.33 -8.33 15.32
CA LEU A 161 -9.22 -7.27 14.86
C LEU A 161 -10.36 -7.85 14.01
N SER A 162 -10.05 -8.78 13.12
CA SER A 162 -11.07 -9.50 12.34
C SER A 162 -12.02 -10.28 13.24
N SER A 163 -11.48 -11.04 14.19
CA SER A 163 -12.26 -11.81 15.16
C SER A 163 -13.12 -10.90 16.06
N GLY A 164 -12.67 -9.67 16.32
CA GLY A 164 -13.40 -8.63 17.03
C GLY A 164 -14.47 -7.90 16.23
N GLY A 165 -14.64 -8.26 14.94
CA GLY A 165 -15.63 -7.65 14.04
C GLY A 165 -15.19 -6.36 13.35
N TYR A 166 -13.91 -6.00 13.42
CA TYR A 166 -13.38 -4.88 12.63
C TYR A 166 -13.29 -5.29 11.15
N SER A 167 -13.84 -4.45 10.28
CA SER A 167 -13.79 -4.63 8.83
C SER A 167 -13.16 -3.43 8.18
N ASP A 168 -12.11 -3.64 7.42
CA ASP A 168 -11.45 -2.65 6.59
C ASP A 168 -11.53 -3.06 5.13
N TYR A 169 -12.38 -2.39 4.37
CA TYR A 169 -12.69 -2.76 2.98
C TYR A 169 -11.47 -2.61 2.07
N ALA A 170 -10.87 -1.43 2.04
CA ALA A 170 -9.80 -1.10 1.09
C ALA A 170 -8.48 -0.65 1.74
N GLY A 171 -8.35 -0.69 3.05
CA GLY A 171 -7.11 -0.35 3.72
C GLY A 171 -7.05 1.03 4.36
N SER A 172 -8.18 1.60 4.76
CA SER A 172 -8.19 2.85 5.54
C SER A 172 -7.37 2.71 6.83
N GLY A 173 -7.53 1.58 7.53
CA GLY A 173 -6.72 1.20 8.70
C GLY A 173 -5.43 0.50 8.28
N THR A 174 -5.55 -0.58 7.55
CA THR A 174 -4.45 -1.48 7.22
C THR A 174 -3.35 -0.81 6.41
N VAL A 175 -3.69 0.04 5.45
CA VAL A 175 -2.70 0.72 4.60
C VAL A 175 -2.44 2.15 5.07
N HIS A 176 -3.49 2.99 5.08
CA HIS A 176 -3.34 4.42 5.27
C HIS A 176 -3.01 4.78 6.72
N LEU A 177 -3.70 4.22 7.71
CA LEU A 177 -3.39 4.47 9.11
C LEU A 177 -2.02 3.88 9.50
N CYS A 178 -1.65 2.71 8.98
CA CYS A 178 -0.32 2.14 9.18
C CYS A 178 0.78 3.09 8.69
N GLY A 179 0.67 3.55 7.43
CA GLY A 179 1.60 4.52 6.85
C GLY A 179 1.62 5.85 7.62
N ALA A 180 0.45 6.36 8.01
CA ALA A 180 0.34 7.62 8.75
C ALA A 180 0.91 7.52 10.17
N ALA A 181 0.67 6.41 10.89
CA ALA A 181 1.23 6.19 12.22
C ALA A 181 2.75 6.07 12.18
N ALA A 182 3.28 5.32 11.22
CA ALA A 182 4.72 5.22 10.97
C ALA A 182 5.32 6.59 10.63
N ALA A 183 4.66 7.36 9.75
CA ALA A 183 5.06 8.71 9.41
C ALA A 183 5.08 9.63 10.63
N LEU A 184 4.03 9.59 11.46
CA LEU A 184 3.94 10.38 12.70
C LEU A 184 5.10 10.05 13.66
N ALA A 185 5.36 8.76 13.88
CA ALA A 185 6.47 8.34 14.75
C ALA A 185 7.81 8.90 14.25
N ILE A 186 8.09 8.77 12.96
CA ILE A 186 9.36 9.23 12.37
C ILE A 186 9.47 10.75 12.42
N VAL A 187 8.44 11.51 12.04
CA VAL A 187 8.54 12.97 12.02
C VAL A 187 8.63 13.57 13.42
N THR A 188 8.09 12.88 14.43
CA THR A 188 8.25 13.27 15.83
C THR A 188 9.73 13.17 16.25
N VAL A 189 10.45 12.15 15.80
CA VAL A 189 11.89 11.96 16.09
C VAL A 189 12.75 12.90 15.24
N LEU A 190 12.44 13.06 13.95
CA LEU A 190 13.25 13.86 13.02
C LEU A 190 13.07 15.38 13.22
N GLY A 191 11.91 15.82 13.69
CA GLY A 191 11.57 17.21 13.80
C GLY A 191 11.31 17.90 12.45
N PRO A 192 11.34 19.25 12.39
CA PRO A 192 11.05 20.01 11.18
C PRO A 192 12.16 19.88 10.12
N ARG A 193 11.80 20.25 8.88
CA ARG A 193 12.79 20.37 7.80
C ARG A 193 13.86 21.39 8.16
N MET A 194 15.10 21.10 7.80
CA MET A 194 16.24 21.97 8.05
C MET A 194 16.03 23.35 7.44
N GLY A 195 16.20 24.40 8.22
CA GLY A 195 15.97 25.78 7.80
C GLY A 195 14.48 26.21 7.70
N LYS A 196 13.54 25.41 8.20
CA LYS A 196 12.11 25.77 8.23
C LYS A 196 11.83 26.91 9.20
N TYR A 197 12.47 26.89 10.36
CA TYR A 197 12.29 27.90 11.43
C TYR A 197 13.62 28.63 11.68
N ASN A 198 13.53 29.94 11.88
CA ASN A 198 14.64 30.79 12.32
C ASN A 198 14.76 30.78 13.84
N ALA A 199 15.87 31.28 14.37
CA ALA A 199 16.10 31.36 15.82
C ALA A 199 15.09 32.25 16.55
N ASP A 200 14.49 33.22 15.85
CA ASP A 200 13.45 34.10 16.35
C ASP A 200 12.03 33.54 16.28
N GLY A 201 11.90 32.26 15.83
CA GLY A 201 10.61 31.59 15.67
C GLY A 201 9.89 31.88 14.36
N THR A 202 10.40 32.75 13.50
CA THR A 202 9.82 33.01 12.18
C THR A 202 10.02 31.82 11.24
N THR A 203 9.15 31.69 10.22
CA THR A 203 9.18 30.56 9.29
C THR A 203 9.70 30.98 7.92
N ASN A 204 10.54 30.15 7.34
CA ASN A 204 11.01 30.31 5.96
C ASN A 204 10.08 29.61 4.97
N ALA A 205 9.81 30.27 3.84
CA ALA A 205 9.05 29.66 2.75
C ALA A 205 9.88 28.52 2.12
N MET A 206 9.24 27.40 1.88
CA MET A 206 9.81 26.23 1.18
C MET A 206 8.88 25.84 0.02
N PRO A 207 8.87 26.62 -1.07
CA PRO A 207 7.96 26.36 -2.18
C PRO A 207 8.28 25.03 -2.86
N GLY A 208 7.25 24.39 -3.40
CA GLY A 208 7.40 23.19 -4.23
C GLY A 208 8.17 23.49 -5.52
N SER A 209 8.79 22.45 -6.07
CA SER A 209 9.62 22.54 -7.26
C SER A 209 8.82 22.75 -8.54
N ASN A 210 7.62 22.10 -8.64
CA ASN A 210 6.80 22.10 -9.84
C ASN A 210 5.36 21.70 -9.54
N ILE A 211 4.48 22.68 -9.41
CA ILE A 211 3.06 22.46 -9.10
C ILE A 211 2.32 21.68 -10.20
N PRO A 212 2.52 21.91 -11.52
CA PRO A 212 1.94 21.07 -12.57
C PRO A 212 2.27 19.58 -12.43
N ILE A 213 3.52 19.23 -12.08
CA ILE A 213 3.91 17.83 -11.85
C ILE A 213 3.22 17.28 -10.58
N ALA A 214 3.09 18.07 -9.52
CA ALA A 214 2.34 17.68 -8.33
C ALA A 214 0.87 17.40 -8.67
N ALA A 215 0.25 18.25 -9.48
CA ALA A 215 -1.13 18.04 -9.94
C ALA A 215 -1.26 16.77 -10.79
N LEU A 216 -0.32 16.51 -11.70
CA LEU A 216 -0.27 15.26 -12.47
C LEU A 216 -0.17 14.04 -11.54
N GLY A 217 0.66 14.11 -10.50
CA GLY A 217 0.76 13.06 -9.49
C GLY A 217 -0.58 12.79 -8.80
N ALA A 218 -1.31 13.83 -8.42
CA ALA A 218 -2.64 13.71 -7.85
C ALA A 218 -3.65 13.02 -8.79
N TRP A 219 -3.64 13.35 -10.09
CA TRP A 219 -4.48 12.70 -11.08
C TRP A 219 -4.16 11.21 -11.25
N ILE A 220 -2.87 10.86 -11.24
CA ILE A 220 -2.43 9.46 -11.32
C ILE A 220 -2.88 8.68 -10.06
N LEU A 221 -2.78 9.28 -8.88
CA LEU A 221 -3.30 8.68 -7.64
C LEU A 221 -4.81 8.47 -7.72
N TRP A 222 -5.55 9.44 -8.24
CA TRP A 222 -6.99 9.34 -8.40
C TRP A 222 -7.37 8.21 -9.37
N LEU A 223 -6.69 8.09 -10.51
CA LEU A 223 -6.89 6.95 -11.41
C LEU A 223 -6.63 5.61 -10.70
N GLY A 224 -5.58 5.55 -9.89
CA GLY A 224 -5.22 4.36 -9.12
C GLY A 224 -6.30 3.91 -8.13
N TRP A 225 -7.16 4.81 -7.65
CA TRP A 225 -8.27 4.46 -6.76
C TRP A 225 -9.30 3.51 -7.39
N PHE A 226 -9.47 3.52 -8.70
CA PHE A 226 -10.32 2.54 -9.36
C PHE A 226 -9.77 1.11 -9.17
N GLY A 227 -8.45 0.95 -9.15
CA GLY A 227 -7.80 -0.30 -8.75
C GLY A 227 -7.77 -0.52 -7.24
N PHE A 228 -7.45 0.51 -6.46
CA PHE A 228 -7.33 0.41 -5.02
C PHE A 228 -8.66 0.06 -4.36
N ASN A 229 -9.67 0.88 -4.54
CA ASN A 229 -10.99 0.68 -3.95
C ASN A 229 -11.83 -0.34 -4.72
N GLY A 230 -11.82 -0.29 -6.06
CA GLY A 230 -12.52 -1.27 -6.89
C GLY A 230 -11.96 -2.67 -6.71
N GLY A 231 -10.64 -2.81 -6.83
CA GLY A 231 -9.96 -4.08 -6.63
C GLY A 231 -10.18 -4.71 -5.26
N SER A 232 -10.46 -3.90 -4.25
CA SER A 232 -10.77 -4.38 -2.89
C SER A 232 -12.11 -5.09 -2.75
N GLU A 233 -12.95 -5.11 -3.79
CA GLU A 233 -14.07 -6.05 -3.90
C GLU A 233 -13.58 -7.49 -4.11
N LEU A 234 -12.33 -7.64 -4.57
CA LEU A 234 -11.56 -8.87 -4.77
C LEU A 234 -12.07 -9.74 -5.93
N VAL A 235 -13.36 -9.77 -6.18
CA VAL A 235 -13.99 -10.48 -7.29
C VAL A 235 -14.93 -9.55 -8.08
N VAL A 236 -15.17 -9.87 -9.35
CA VAL A 236 -16.09 -9.12 -10.22
C VAL A 236 -17.06 -10.05 -10.95
N SER A 237 -16.92 -11.35 -10.73
CA SER A 237 -17.68 -12.39 -11.44
C SER A 237 -19.13 -12.55 -10.98
N SER A 238 -19.60 -11.75 -10.00
CA SER A 238 -21.00 -11.70 -9.58
C SER A 238 -21.64 -10.33 -9.91
N GLU A 239 -22.97 -10.32 -10.08
CA GLU A 239 -23.71 -9.07 -10.29
C GLU A 239 -23.54 -8.10 -9.12
N ALA A 240 -23.59 -8.60 -7.89
CA ALA A 240 -23.45 -7.79 -6.67
C ALA A 240 -22.08 -7.12 -6.62
N SER A 241 -21.00 -7.87 -6.88
CA SER A 241 -19.63 -7.33 -6.91
C SER A 241 -19.44 -6.34 -8.05
N ALA A 242 -19.98 -6.62 -9.23
CA ALA A 242 -19.92 -5.68 -10.35
C ALA A 242 -20.62 -4.35 -10.03
N VAL A 243 -21.77 -4.38 -9.36
CA VAL A 243 -22.48 -3.17 -8.89
C VAL A 243 -21.68 -2.43 -7.83
N ALA A 244 -21.05 -3.13 -6.89
CA ALA A 244 -20.18 -2.50 -5.88
C ALA A 244 -19.00 -1.75 -6.55
N VAL A 245 -18.35 -2.36 -7.54
CA VAL A 245 -17.28 -1.72 -8.31
C VAL A 245 -17.78 -0.51 -9.09
N LEU A 246 -18.95 -0.61 -9.75
CA LEU A 246 -19.56 0.51 -10.47
C LEU A 246 -19.88 1.69 -9.56
N SER A 247 -20.14 1.46 -8.27
CA SER A 247 -20.42 2.54 -7.32
C SER A 247 -19.27 3.55 -7.18
N LEU A 248 -18.04 3.18 -7.57
CA LEU A 248 -16.87 4.06 -7.55
C LEU A 248 -17.00 5.28 -8.46
N ILE A 249 -17.81 5.21 -9.51
CA ILE A 249 -18.04 6.38 -10.38
C ILE A 249 -18.62 7.56 -9.59
N HIS A 250 -19.40 7.30 -8.55
CA HIS A 250 -19.98 8.33 -7.67
C HIS A 250 -18.94 9.07 -6.83
N ILE A 251 -17.78 8.44 -6.56
CA ILE A 251 -16.65 9.10 -5.86
C ILE A 251 -16.03 10.19 -6.75
N SER A 252 -16.13 10.01 -8.06
CA SER A 252 -15.56 10.91 -9.06
C SER A 252 -16.56 11.97 -9.55
N GLU A 253 -17.82 11.88 -9.15
CA GLU A 253 -18.82 12.89 -9.50
C GLU A 253 -18.63 14.15 -8.66
N PRO A 254 -18.72 15.34 -9.30
CA PRO A 254 -18.73 16.58 -8.54
C PRO A 254 -19.95 16.60 -7.62
N THR A 255 -19.74 16.77 -6.34
CA THR A 255 -20.81 16.98 -5.37
C THR A 255 -21.59 18.22 -5.76
N ARG A 256 -22.88 18.05 -6.00
CA ARG A 256 -23.82 19.16 -6.28
C ARG A 256 -24.11 19.95 -5.00
#